data_8ed6dce4727fc1d75d0d08acbe02f0e9
#
_entry.id   8ed6dce4727fc1d75d0d08acbe02f0e9
#
_cell.length_a   1.000
_cell.length_b   1.000
_cell.length_c   1.000
_cell.angle_alpha   90.00
_cell.angle_beta   90.00
_cell.angle_gamma   90.00
#
_symmetry.space_group_name_H-M   'P 1'
#
loop_
_entity.id
_entity.type
_entity.pdbx_description
1 polymer ?
#
loop_
_entity_poly.entity_id
_entity_poly.type
_entity_poly.pdbx_seq_one_letter_code
_entity_poly.pdbx_strand_id
1 'polypeptide(L)' 'MDLVKIGNNLRELRKENSLTQEQLAEMMGVARRTVSRWETGSNMPDLDILIELSDLYCVDLREILDGERKSETMD' A
#
# COMPACT_ATOMS: atom_id res chain seq x y z
N MET A 1 -2.08 -3.26 -15.62
CA MET A 1 -2.01 -2.88 -14.21
C MET A 1 -1.64 -1.41 -14.11
N ASP A 2 -2.34 -0.69 -13.28
CA ASP A 2 -2.22 0.76 -13.22
C ASP A 2 -1.41 1.15 -11.97
N LEU A 3 -0.17 1.55 -12.17
CA LEU A 3 0.71 1.88 -11.06
C LEU A 3 0.25 3.09 -10.27
N VAL A 4 -0.36 4.06 -10.96
CA VAL A 4 -0.86 5.25 -10.26
C VAL A 4 -2.03 4.86 -9.35
N LYS A 5 -2.90 4.00 -9.85
CA LYS A 5 -4.03 3.53 -9.05
C LYS A 5 -3.56 2.73 -7.85
N ILE A 6 -2.59 1.85 -8.06
CA ILE A 6 -2.03 1.07 -6.96
C ILE A 6 -1.40 2.01 -5.93
N GLY A 7 -0.67 3.01 -6.41
CA GLY A 7 -0.06 3.98 -5.51
C GLY A 7 -1.08 4.72 -4.68
N ASN A 8 -2.19 5.13 -5.31
CA ASN A 8 -3.27 5.79 -4.57
C ASN A 8 -3.86 4.87 -3.53
N ASN A 9 -4.06 3.60 -3.88
CA ASN A 9 -4.59 2.62 -2.92
C ASN A 9 -3.67 2.48 -1.72
N LEU A 10 -2.37 2.38 -1.96
CA LEU A 10 -1.40 2.27 -0.89
C LEU A 10 -1.42 3.50 0.00
N ARG A 11 -1.52 4.67 -0.61
CA ARG A 11 -1.55 5.91 0.16
C ARG A 11 -2.79 5.97 1.04
N GLU A 12 -3.95 5.60 0.50
CA GLU A 12 -5.18 5.61 1.29
C GLU A 12 -5.09 4.64 2.46
N LEU A 13 -4.57 3.45 2.21
CA LEU A 13 -4.41 2.46 3.28
C LEU A 13 -3.47 2.99 4.36
N ARG A 14 -2.37 3.62 3.96
CA ARG A 14 -1.44 4.19 4.92
C ARG A 14 -2.13 5.23 5.79
N LYS A 15 -2.88 6.12 5.15
CA LYS A 15 -3.58 7.17 5.88
C LYS A 15 -4.64 6.61 6.81
N GLU A 16 -5.35 5.58 6.36
CA GLU A 16 -6.37 4.95 7.19
C GLU A 16 -5.76 4.32 8.44
N ASN A 17 -4.50 3.95 8.36
CA ASN A 17 -3.79 3.37 9.48
C ASN A 17 -2.98 4.40 10.25
N SER A 18 -3.18 5.68 9.96
CA SER A 18 -2.57 6.80 10.70
C SER A 18 -1.05 6.76 10.67
N LEU A 19 -0.49 6.34 9.54
CA LEU A 19 0.96 6.27 9.38
C LEU A 19 1.44 7.36 8.46
N THR A 20 2.59 7.95 8.79
CA THR A 20 3.27 8.85 7.86
C THR A 20 4.11 7.99 6.91
N GLN A 21 4.55 8.61 5.80
CA GLN A 21 5.46 7.91 4.89
C GLN A 21 6.73 7.49 5.60
N GLU A 22 7.22 8.35 6.48
CA GLU A 22 8.45 8.05 7.20
C GLU A 22 8.29 6.88 8.15
N GLN A 23 7.15 6.82 8.84
CA GLN A 23 6.88 5.71 9.74
C GLN A 23 6.78 4.41 8.97
N LEU A 24 6.08 4.44 7.85
CA LEU A 24 5.95 3.23 7.03
C LEU A 24 7.31 2.80 6.49
N ALA A 25 8.09 3.77 6.02
CA ALA A 25 9.43 3.46 5.50
C ALA A 25 10.27 2.75 6.55
N GLU A 26 10.20 3.23 7.78
CA GLU A 26 10.93 2.63 8.87
C GLU A 26 10.48 1.19 9.11
N MET A 27 9.18 0.97 9.10
CA MET A 27 8.63 -0.37 9.31
C MET A 27 9.03 -1.34 8.21
N MET A 28 9.13 -0.83 6.99
CA MET A 28 9.45 -1.69 5.84
C MET A 28 10.95 -1.78 5.59
N GLY A 29 11.75 -1.00 6.31
CA GLY A 29 13.19 -1.03 6.11
C GLY A 29 13.63 -0.38 4.81
N VAL A 30 12.91 0.63 4.35
CA VAL A 30 13.24 1.34 3.11
C VAL A 30 13.32 2.83 3.38
N ALA A 31 13.81 3.58 2.42
CA ALA A 31 13.86 5.03 2.53
C ALA A 31 12.46 5.63 2.33
N ARG A 32 12.22 6.78 2.96
CA ARG A 32 10.95 7.47 2.79
C ARG A 32 10.67 7.78 1.31
N ARG A 33 11.70 8.14 0.58
CA ARG A 33 11.54 8.43 -0.84
C ARG A 33 11.03 7.22 -1.62
N THR A 34 11.40 6.03 -1.18
CA THR A 34 10.91 4.80 -1.80
C THR A 34 9.40 4.67 -1.62
N VAL A 35 8.92 4.93 -0.40
CA VAL A 35 7.48 4.91 -0.13
C VAL A 35 6.78 5.94 -1.00
N SER A 36 7.35 7.13 -1.10
CA SER A 36 6.78 8.19 -1.92
C SER A 36 6.65 7.76 -3.38
N ARG A 37 7.65 7.07 -3.89
CA ARG A 37 7.61 6.59 -5.27
C ARG A 37 6.54 5.53 -5.49
N TRP A 38 6.32 4.68 -4.50
CA TRP A 38 5.22 3.72 -4.59
C TRP A 38 3.90 4.45 -4.71
N GLU A 39 3.71 5.48 -3.89
CA GLU A 39 2.43 6.16 -3.79
C GLU A 39 2.15 7.09 -4.98
N THR A 40 3.19 7.52 -5.68
CA THR A 40 3.00 8.33 -6.88
C THR A 40 2.92 7.49 -8.15
N GLY A 41 3.16 6.19 -8.04
CA GLY A 41 3.14 5.33 -9.21
C GLY A 41 4.42 5.29 -9.99
N SER A 42 5.50 5.88 -9.44
CA SER A 42 6.80 5.85 -10.11
C SER A 42 7.41 4.47 -10.11
N ASN A 43 7.24 3.77 -9.01
CA ASN A 43 7.76 2.40 -8.86
C ASN A 43 6.69 1.57 -8.16
N MET A 44 6.74 0.28 -8.41
CA MET A 44 5.87 -0.65 -7.71
C MET A 44 6.68 -1.37 -6.64
N PRO A 45 6.10 -1.59 -5.45
CA PRO A 45 6.80 -2.39 -4.44
C PRO A 45 7.04 -3.80 -4.95
N ASP A 46 8.12 -4.41 -4.51
CA ASP A 46 8.38 -5.81 -4.79
C ASP A 46 7.29 -6.68 -4.20
N LEU A 47 7.17 -7.89 -4.70
CA LEU A 47 6.16 -8.81 -4.21
C LEU A 47 6.28 -9.04 -2.71
N ASP A 48 7.49 -9.18 -2.20
CA ASP A 48 7.72 -9.37 -0.78
C ASP A 48 7.14 -8.21 0.03
N ILE A 49 7.38 -7.01 -0.44
CA ILE A 49 6.88 -5.80 0.23
C ILE A 49 5.36 -5.75 0.14
N LEU A 50 4.81 -6.11 -1.02
CA LEU A 50 3.35 -6.11 -1.17
C LEU A 50 2.69 -7.06 -0.19
N ILE A 51 3.30 -8.23 0.02
CA ILE A 51 2.77 -9.19 0.97
C ILE A 51 2.82 -8.62 2.39
N GLU A 52 3.93 -7.97 2.73
CA GLU A 52 4.05 -7.34 4.04
C GLU A 52 3.01 -6.24 4.22
N LEU A 53 2.79 -5.45 3.19
CA LEU A 53 1.80 -4.38 3.27
C LEU A 53 0.39 -4.95 3.41
N SER A 54 0.09 -6.03 2.71
CA SER A 54 -1.22 -6.65 2.83
C SER A 54 -1.45 -7.16 4.26
N ASP A 55 -0.41 -7.72 4.85
CA ASP A 55 -0.50 -8.18 6.23
C ASP A 55 -0.66 -7.00 7.19
N LEU A 56 0.13 -5.96 6.99
CA LEU A 56 0.09 -4.79 7.85
C LEU A 56 -1.28 -4.13 7.83
N TYR A 57 -1.85 -3.98 6.66
CA TYR A 57 -3.13 -3.29 6.50
C TYR A 57 -4.33 -4.21 6.61
N CYS A 58 -4.09 -5.51 6.78
CA CYS A 58 -5.15 -6.51 6.91
C CYS A 58 -6.08 -6.52 5.70
N VAL A 59 -5.48 -6.45 4.53
CA VAL A 59 -6.21 -6.53 3.26
C VAL A 59 -5.51 -7.58 2.41
N ASP A 60 -6.21 -8.09 1.38
CA ASP A 60 -5.51 -9.01 0.50
C ASP A 60 -4.89 -8.23 -0.66
N LEU A 61 -4.01 -8.91 -1.40
CA LEU A 61 -3.29 -8.26 -2.48
C LEU A 61 -4.22 -7.68 -3.52
N ARG A 62 -5.31 -8.34 -3.78
CA ARG A 62 -6.25 -7.86 -4.79
C ARG A 62 -6.81 -6.49 -4.41
N GLU A 63 -7.05 -6.29 -3.12
CA GLU A 63 -7.54 -4.98 -2.67
C GLU A 63 -6.51 -3.89 -2.93
N ILE A 64 -5.24 -4.21 -2.77
CA ILE A 64 -4.19 -3.24 -3.06
C ILE A 64 -4.13 -2.98 -4.57
N LEU A 65 -4.13 -4.03 -5.36
CA LEU A 65 -3.95 -3.91 -6.80
C LEU A 65 -5.16 -3.30 -7.49
N ASP A 66 -6.36 -3.68 -7.06
CA ASP A 66 -7.60 -3.21 -7.68
C ASP A 66 -8.26 -2.08 -6.94
N GLY A 67 -7.94 -1.92 -5.67
CA GLY A 67 -8.55 -0.88 -4.87
C GLY A 67 -9.94 -1.21 -4.38
N GLU A 68 -10.38 -2.44 -4.57
CA GLU A 68 -11.73 -2.83 -4.14
C GLU A 68 -11.67 -3.45 -2.77
N ARG A 69 -12.43 -2.87 -1.86
CA ARG A 69 -12.50 -3.38 -0.50
C ARG A 69 -13.61 -4.40 -0.40
N LYS A 70 -13.28 -5.52 0.20
CA LYS A 70 -14.25 -6.60 0.31
C LYS A 70 -14.98 -6.61 1.64
N SER A 71 -14.46 -5.91 2.58
CA SER A 71 -14.89 -6.05 3.97
C SER A 71 -16.36 -5.71 4.16
N GLU A 72 -16.87 -4.80 3.42
CA GLU A 72 -18.22 -4.32 3.65
C GLU A 72 -19.28 -5.25 3.16
N THR A 73 -18.92 -6.07 2.29
CA THR A 73 -19.95 -6.86 1.74
C THR A 73 -20.28 -8.02 2.60
N MET A 74 -20.48 -8.32 2.75
CA MET A 74 -21.04 -9.17 3.23
C MET A 74 -21.78 -9.49 3.56
N ASP A 75 -22.12 -9.64 3.41
CA ASP A 75 -22.88 -9.95 3.64
C ASP A 75 -23.31 -10.26 3.70
#